data_0da5dac7338b0b72a73803b597743ca5
#
_entry.id   0da5dac7338b0b72a73803b597743ca5
#
_cell.length_a   1.000
_cell.length_b   1.000
_cell.length_c   1.000
_cell.angle_alpha   90.00
_cell.angle_beta   90.00
_cell.angle_gamma   90.00
#
_symmetry.space_group_name_H-M   'P 1'
#
loop_
_entity.id
_entity.type
_entity.pdbx_description
1 polymer ?
#
loop_
_entity_poly.entity_id
_entity_poly.type
_entity_poly.pdbx_seq_one_letter_code
_entity_poly.pdbx_strand_id
1 'polypeptide(L)'
;MRLTRRQKIALGALAAALLALLIFLKSCNRALVKTAPPAPSAPQETVSPAPEEAPEPAKPQPVVSVRGIDTAMGEISVTETRSQEGAFRFSRREYLSFDKSRIQACRVAGEGRQAVLFTAQYQPQSATVHFYDETARAWVGEALSPGAYQSNLVAIEFEGGASLFACLPKTYVQKENNVLEHLPEQDGYLLVTRTAAGWTLKFVSQALSAGQVCDGFVMSAAWPLLDWSENQNCATVWNAYTTNGVAKWCFDGYYRFTPSNYVPTGENCYYRCVASYLIRLMAEQIGLSDAAPSLTICMLDVLVQEQNAYGFWPTQPESEWLSADFKIADGFYDTRFNTDLMEIFVQANEKLGGGLYLDTVKRYAAFYQALAAENHVETESGGWLVADYWHPELHALTHTSLNHQAAECLAAYHLADLLEDDSLRQTADRLLLAIEDTGLSWVKPSWDLYYSIQPDGTYDGTDYPSLTYNDLFKLQAYLTEKNGTYNQTLSNLMYYKLNWMWANGVTDYLR
;
A
#
# COMPACT_ATOMS: atom_id res chain seq x y z
N MET A 1 -50.93 5.95 11.46
CA MET A 1 -50.11 4.76 11.22
C MET A 1 -49.75 4.13 12.57
N ARG A 2 -50.24 2.92 12.90
CA ARG A 2 -50.02 2.30 14.21
C ARG A 2 -48.68 1.53 14.16
N LEU A 3 -47.78 1.89 15.06
CA LEU A 3 -46.46 1.22 15.19
C LEU A 3 -46.63 -0.25 15.59
N THR A 4 -45.87 -1.14 15.00
CA THR A 4 -45.87 -2.57 15.33
C THR A 4 -45.23 -2.81 16.71
N ARG A 5 -45.51 -3.96 17.33
CA ARG A 5 -44.98 -4.33 18.65
C ARG A 5 -43.45 -4.29 18.70
N ARG A 6 -42.76 -4.66 17.59
CA ARG A 6 -41.29 -4.60 17.49
C ARG A 6 -40.77 -3.16 17.45
N GLN A 7 -41.45 -2.25 16.75
CA GLN A 7 -41.07 -0.83 16.69
C GLN A 7 -41.24 -0.13 18.05
N LYS A 8 -42.24 -0.52 18.83
CA LYS A 8 -42.45 0.01 20.21
C LYS A 8 -41.32 -0.46 21.15
N ILE A 9 -40.87 -1.72 21.04
CA ILE A 9 -39.77 -2.26 21.85
C ILE A 9 -38.44 -1.56 21.49
N ALA A 10 -38.18 -1.33 20.22
CA ALA A 10 -36.98 -0.61 19.78
C ALA A 10 -36.94 0.85 20.25
N LEU A 11 -38.07 1.56 20.21
CA LEU A 11 -38.16 2.93 20.75
C LEU A 11 -37.98 2.98 22.28
N GLY A 12 -38.51 1.99 23.00
CA GLY A 12 -38.30 1.88 24.43
C GLY A 12 -36.86 1.63 24.83
N ALA A 13 -36.13 0.78 24.08
CA ALA A 13 -34.73 0.51 24.31
C ALA A 13 -33.85 1.75 24.02
N LEU A 14 -34.17 2.51 22.96
CA LEU A 14 -33.46 3.75 22.63
C LEU A 14 -33.65 4.84 23.69
N ALA A 15 -34.86 4.98 24.21
CA ALA A 15 -35.18 5.94 25.30
C ALA A 15 -34.46 5.58 26.61
N ALA A 16 -34.36 4.29 26.94
CA ALA A 16 -33.63 3.82 28.13
C ALA A 16 -32.12 4.06 28.00
N ALA A 17 -31.53 3.85 26.81
CA ALA A 17 -30.11 4.12 26.54
C ALA A 17 -29.77 5.62 26.63
N LEU A 18 -30.63 6.50 26.14
CA LEU A 18 -30.46 7.95 26.23
C LEU A 18 -30.58 8.45 27.68
N LEU A 19 -31.48 7.86 28.48
CA LEU A 19 -31.64 8.20 29.90
C LEU A 19 -30.41 7.76 30.72
N ALA A 20 -29.85 6.59 30.43
CA ALA A 20 -28.61 6.10 31.06
C ALA A 20 -27.42 6.99 30.76
N LEU A 21 -27.31 7.47 29.51
CA LEU A 21 -26.22 8.39 29.08
C LEU A 21 -26.33 9.75 29.79
N LEU A 22 -27.54 10.28 29.95
CA LEU A 22 -27.81 11.54 30.67
C LEU A 22 -27.52 11.44 32.18
N ILE A 23 -27.76 10.28 32.80
CA ILE A 23 -27.43 10.03 34.22
C ILE A 23 -25.90 9.92 34.37
N PHE A 24 -25.21 9.27 33.46
CA PHE A 24 -23.74 9.15 33.45
C PHE A 24 -23.05 10.52 33.30
N LEU A 25 -23.51 11.37 32.38
CA LEU A 25 -22.98 12.71 32.19
C LEU A 25 -23.26 13.65 33.41
N LYS A 26 -24.34 13.45 34.14
CA LYS A 26 -24.61 14.21 35.39
C LYS A 26 -23.75 13.75 36.56
N SER A 27 -23.33 12.48 36.62
CA SER A 27 -22.47 11.96 37.68
C SER A 27 -21.01 12.43 37.55
N CYS A 28 -20.53 12.64 36.32
CA CYS A 28 -19.16 13.14 36.08
C CYS A 28 -18.96 14.62 36.46
N ASN A 29 -20.01 15.40 36.61
CA ASN A 29 -19.91 16.85 36.89
C ASN A 29 -19.95 17.20 38.40
N ARG A 30 -19.89 16.22 39.32
CA ARG A 30 -20.02 16.48 40.78
C ARG A 30 -18.73 16.19 41.59
N ALA A 31 -17.60 15.93 41.00
CA ALA A 31 -16.36 15.60 41.68
C ALA A 31 -15.25 16.61 41.43
N LEU A 32 -15.44 17.88 41.74
CA LEU A 32 -14.35 18.84 41.88
C LEU A 32 -14.84 20.02 42.73
N VAL A 33 -14.45 20.03 43.99
CA VAL A 33 -13.96 21.11 44.85
C VAL A 33 -13.92 20.59 46.29
N LYS A 34 -12.79 20.21 46.78
CA LYS A 34 -12.41 20.24 48.19
C LYS A 34 -11.14 20.99 48.32
N THR A 35 -11.19 22.19 48.86
CA THR A 35 -10.07 23.02 49.31
C THR A 35 -9.40 22.39 50.52
N ALA A 36 -8.10 22.20 50.48
CA ALA A 36 -7.30 21.79 51.63
C ALA A 36 -6.94 23.02 52.51
N PRO A 37 -6.82 22.84 53.85
CA PRO A 37 -6.41 23.91 54.76
C PRO A 37 -4.90 24.20 54.64
N PRO A 38 -4.43 25.41 55.07
CA PRO A 38 -3.03 25.81 54.96
C PRO A 38 -2.14 25.06 55.95
N ALA A 39 -0.97 24.64 55.47
CA ALA A 39 0.05 23.99 56.28
C ALA A 39 0.86 25.02 57.11
N PRO A 40 1.37 24.63 58.30
CA PRO A 40 2.15 25.51 59.15
C PRO A 40 3.58 25.75 58.59
N SER A 41 4.09 26.95 58.81
CA SER A 41 5.43 27.42 58.43
C SER A 41 6.55 26.56 59.03
N ALA A 42 7.42 26.03 58.15
CA ALA A 42 8.63 25.32 58.52
C ALA A 42 9.80 26.29 58.80
N PRO A 43 10.77 25.86 59.63
CA PRO A 43 11.94 26.70 60.05
C PRO A 43 12.89 26.90 58.81
N GLN A 44 13.56 28.05 58.81
CA GLN A 44 14.61 28.39 57.84
C GLN A 44 15.79 27.42 57.95
N GLU A 45 15.99 26.59 56.93
CA GLU A 45 17.24 25.86 56.76
C GLU A 45 18.27 26.70 56.01
N THR A 46 19.50 26.63 56.52
CA THR A 46 20.70 27.24 55.95
C THR A 46 21.00 26.66 54.59
N VAL A 47 21.01 27.50 53.56
CA VAL A 47 21.31 27.14 52.16
C VAL A 47 22.75 26.66 52.07
N SER A 48 22.93 25.35 51.83
CA SER A 48 24.18 24.78 51.34
C SER A 48 24.29 25.07 49.82
N PRO A 49 25.47 25.37 49.25
CA PRO A 49 25.57 25.62 47.82
C PRO A 49 25.09 24.39 47.02
N ALA A 50 24.25 24.66 46.05
CA ALA A 50 23.72 23.61 45.13
C ALA A 50 24.88 22.85 44.47
N PRO A 51 24.77 21.52 44.32
CA PRO A 51 25.71 20.76 43.51
C PRO A 51 25.69 21.32 42.10
N GLU A 52 26.86 21.52 41.50
CA GLU A 52 27.04 21.86 40.11
C GLU A 52 26.28 20.82 39.26
N GLU A 53 25.26 21.23 38.49
CA GLU A 53 24.50 20.35 37.63
C GLU A 53 25.46 19.65 36.66
N ALA A 54 25.49 18.33 36.70
CA ALA A 54 26.25 17.55 35.73
C ALA A 54 25.80 17.95 34.31
N PRO A 55 26.72 18.14 33.36
CA PRO A 55 26.36 18.55 32.01
C PRO A 55 25.33 17.56 31.43
N GLU A 56 24.21 18.09 30.90
CA GLU A 56 23.21 17.28 30.21
C GLU A 56 23.90 16.36 29.16
N PRO A 57 23.59 15.07 29.13
CA PRO A 57 24.17 14.19 28.16
C PRO A 57 23.91 14.75 26.75
N ALA A 58 24.95 14.83 25.93
CA ALA A 58 24.86 15.35 24.56
C ALA A 58 23.75 14.63 23.79
N LYS A 59 22.83 15.37 23.19
CA LYS A 59 21.75 14.79 22.37
C LYS A 59 22.37 13.97 21.26
N PRO A 60 21.91 12.75 21.03
CA PRO A 60 22.41 11.91 19.93
C PRO A 60 22.28 12.66 18.60
N GLN A 61 23.36 12.72 17.83
CA GLN A 61 23.35 13.38 16.53
C GLN A 61 22.50 12.57 15.55
N PRO A 62 21.76 13.21 14.63
CA PRO A 62 21.03 12.53 13.59
C PRO A 62 21.96 11.72 12.68
N VAL A 63 21.56 10.51 12.32
CA VAL A 63 22.21 9.73 11.27
C VAL A 63 21.58 10.12 9.95
N VAL A 64 22.38 10.58 9.00
CA VAL A 64 21.93 11.04 7.68
C VAL A 64 22.65 10.24 6.60
N SER A 65 21.92 9.74 5.62
CA SER A 65 22.46 9.18 4.37
C SER A 65 21.81 9.86 3.17
N VAL A 66 22.57 9.98 2.08
CA VAL A 66 22.11 10.59 0.83
C VAL A 66 22.48 9.66 -0.33
N ARG A 67 21.55 9.47 -1.27
CA ARG A 67 21.76 8.72 -2.52
C ARG A 67 20.97 9.35 -3.65
N GLY A 68 21.32 9.02 -4.90
CA GLY A 68 20.57 9.39 -6.09
C GLY A 68 19.76 8.23 -6.66
N ILE A 69 18.71 8.56 -7.38
CA ILE A 69 17.97 7.66 -8.27
C ILE A 69 18.04 8.29 -9.66
N ASP A 70 18.75 7.64 -10.56
CA ASP A 70 18.87 8.07 -11.95
C ASP A 70 17.60 7.69 -12.72
N THR A 71 17.03 8.66 -13.44
CA THR A 71 15.88 8.46 -14.32
C THR A 71 16.14 9.13 -15.67
N ALA A 72 15.39 8.73 -16.71
CA ALA A 72 15.46 9.41 -18.01
C ALA A 72 15.03 10.89 -17.95
N MET A 73 14.27 11.29 -16.93
CA MET A 73 13.82 12.67 -16.73
C MET A 73 14.76 13.51 -15.85
N GLY A 74 15.75 12.88 -15.23
CA GLY A 74 16.73 13.50 -14.35
C GLY A 74 16.91 12.73 -13.04
N GLU A 75 17.79 13.24 -12.19
CA GLU A 75 18.10 12.61 -10.89
C GLU A 75 17.08 13.00 -9.81
N ILE A 76 16.70 12.02 -9.00
CA ILE A 76 15.99 12.24 -7.74
C ILE A 76 16.99 12.04 -6.60
N SER A 77 17.20 13.06 -5.77
CA SER A 77 18.02 12.96 -4.58
C SER A 77 17.18 12.44 -3.40
N VAL A 78 17.67 11.40 -2.74
CA VAL A 78 17.01 10.80 -1.58
C VAL A 78 17.86 11.03 -0.33
N THR A 79 17.28 11.68 0.67
CA THR A 79 17.88 11.88 1.99
C THR A 79 17.12 11.09 3.03
N GLU A 80 17.80 10.19 3.72
CA GLU A 80 17.23 9.47 4.87
C GLU A 80 17.85 10.00 6.17
N THR A 81 17.01 10.29 7.15
CA THR A 81 17.41 10.79 8.45
C THR A 81 16.78 9.98 9.57
N ARG A 82 17.61 9.52 10.51
CA ARG A 82 17.15 8.93 11.77
C ARG A 82 17.57 9.83 12.92
N SER A 83 16.61 10.23 13.75
CA SER A 83 16.86 11.13 14.89
C SER A 83 16.05 10.71 16.10
N GLN A 84 16.48 11.21 17.27
CA GLN A 84 15.73 11.07 18.51
C GLN A 84 15.42 12.47 19.07
N GLU A 85 14.16 12.71 19.36
CA GLU A 85 13.67 13.96 19.91
C GLU A 85 12.84 13.64 21.17
N GLY A 86 13.47 13.77 22.35
CA GLY A 86 12.87 13.30 23.61
C GLY A 86 12.64 11.78 23.61
N ALA A 87 11.41 11.37 23.88
CA ALA A 87 11.00 9.97 23.89
C ALA A 87 10.70 9.40 22.49
N PHE A 88 10.67 10.25 21.45
CA PHE A 88 10.32 9.84 20.10
C PHE A 88 11.55 9.58 19.24
N ARG A 89 11.51 8.50 18.47
CA ARG A 89 12.42 8.18 17.37
C ARG A 89 11.75 8.52 16.05
N PHE A 90 12.44 9.28 15.22
CA PHE A 90 11.98 9.66 13.90
C PHE A 90 12.81 8.95 12.82
N SER A 91 12.14 8.38 11.87
CA SER A 91 12.69 7.97 10.57
C SER A 91 12.06 8.86 9.51
N ARG A 92 12.87 9.62 8.79
CA ARG A 92 12.41 10.51 7.73
C ARG A 92 13.09 10.15 6.42
N ARG A 93 12.34 10.19 5.34
CA ARG A 93 12.86 10.05 3.97
C ARG A 93 12.34 11.22 3.16
N GLU A 94 13.26 11.92 2.50
CA GLU A 94 12.96 13.03 1.63
C GLU A 94 13.49 12.75 0.23
N TYR A 95 12.61 12.90 -0.76
CA TYR A 95 12.94 12.85 -2.17
C TYR A 95 12.85 14.27 -2.74
N LEU A 96 13.93 14.76 -3.32
CA LEU A 96 13.91 15.96 -4.14
C LEU A 96 13.97 15.54 -5.60
N SER A 97 12.84 15.72 -6.28
CA SER A 97 12.65 15.27 -7.64
C SER A 97 13.32 16.21 -8.67
N PHE A 98 13.50 15.70 -9.89
CA PHE A 98 14.03 16.45 -11.06
C PHE A 98 13.17 17.68 -11.38
N ASP A 99 11.85 17.66 -11.15
CA ASP A 99 10.90 18.77 -11.34
C ASP A 99 10.88 19.76 -10.16
N LYS A 100 11.75 19.55 -9.15
CA LYS A 100 11.82 20.31 -7.90
C LYS A 100 10.63 20.09 -6.96
N SER A 101 9.74 19.16 -7.24
CA SER A 101 8.80 18.70 -6.23
C SER A 101 9.56 17.96 -5.13
N ARG A 102 9.02 18.03 -3.92
CA ARG A 102 9.60 17.40 -2.73
C ARG A 102 8.59 16.45 -2.13
N ILE A 103 9.01 15.21 -1.92
CA ILE A 103 8.21 14.19 -1.28
C ILE A 103 8.87 13.83 0.04
N GLN A 104 8.12 13.87 1.13
CA GLN A 104 8.60 13.56 2.47
C GLN A 104 7.73 12.47 3.07
N ALA A 105 8.35 11.40 3.56
CA ALA A 105 7.74 10.38 4.39
C ALA A 105 8.35 10.43 5.79
N CYS A 106 7.55 10.23 6.82
CA CYS A 106 8.02 10.22 8.20
C CYS A 106 7.30 9.12 8.99
N ARG A 107 8.09 8.33 9.72
CA ARG A 107 7.61 7.46 10.80
C ARG A 107 8.11 7.99 12.12
N VAL A 108 7.22 8.10 13.08
CA VAL A 108 7.55 8.34 14.48
C VAL A 108 7.18 7.12 15.32
N ALA A 109 8.09 6.72 16.21
CA ALA A 109 7.89 5.65 17.18
C ALA A 109 8.31 6.11 18.56
N GLY A 110 7.66 5.62 19.60
CA GLY A 110 7.95 5.99 20.99
C GLY A 110 6.68 6.21 21.79
N GLU A 111 6.82 6.73 23.00
CA GLU A 111 5.70 6.98 23.89
C GLU A 111 5.67 8.46 24.29
N GLY A 112 4.49 9.08 24.22
CA GLY A 112 4.34 10.48 24.56
C GLY A 112 3.02 11.08 24.10
N ARG A 113 2.83 12.38 24.41
CA ARG A 113 1.55 13.04 24.17
C ARG A 113 1.28 13.25 22.67
N GLN A 114 2.24 13.82 21.96
CA GLN A 114 2.10 14.16 20.53
C GLN A 114 3.48 14.33 19.91
N ALA A 115 3.61 13.99 18.64
CA ALA A 115 4.79 14.25 17.82
C ALA A 115 4.41 15.05 16.57
N VAL A 116 5.29 15.96 16.16
CA VAL A 116 5.14 16.68 14.89
C VAL A 116 5.97 15.97 13.82
N LEU A 117 5.30 15.35 12.85
CA LEU A 117 5.96 14.63 11.78
C LEU A 117 6.56 15.59 10.76
N PHE A 118 5.77 16.60 10.35
CA PHE A 118 6.17 17.61 9.38
C PHE A 118 5.71 19.01 9.82
N THR A 119 6.47 20.00 9.40
CA THR A 119 6.10 21.41 9.50
C THR A 119 6.40 22.07 8.16
N ALA A 120 5.41 22.74 7.59
CA ALA A 120 5.56 23.55 6.38
C ALA A 120 5.08 24.98 6.63
N GLN A 121 5.72 25.94 5.96
CA GLN A 121 5.38 27.37 6.08
C GLN A 121 5.21 27.96 4.68
N TYR A 122 4.15 28.73 4.52
CA TYR A 122 3.80 29.40 3.28
C TYR A 122 3.43 30.86 3.56
N GLN A 123 3.96 31.76 2.74
CA GLN A 123 3.73 33.22 2.91
C GLN A 123 2.44 33.77 2.26
N PRO A 124 1.81 33.13 1.24
CA PRO A 124 0.66 33.67 0.55
C PRO A 124 -0.49 34.05 1.47
N GLN A 125 -1.28 35.05 1.04
CA GLN A 125 -2.40 35.60 1.82
C GLN A 125 -3.62 34.68 1.81
N SER A 126 -3.85 33.96 0.71
CA SER A 126 -4.97 33.04 0.54
C SER A 126 -4.50 31.63 0.14
N ALA A 127 -5.32 30.67 0.47
CA ALA A 127 -5.15 29.28 0.04
C ALA A 127 -6.51 28.57 0.02
N THR A 128 -6.62 27.56 -0.84
CA THR A 128 -7.75 26.63 -0.90
C THR A 128 -7.31 25.28 -0.36
N VAL A 129 -8.10 24.68 0.51
CA VAL A 129 -7.93 23.29 0.94
C VAL A 129 -8.96 22.42 0.25
N HIS A 130 -8.51 21.31 -0.31
CA HIS A 130 -9.36 20.28 -0.89
C HIS A 130 -9.26 19.03 -0.01
N PHE A 131 -10.39 18.41 0.27
CA PHE A 131 -10.51 17.15 1.01
C PHE A 131 -11.65 16.32 0.42
N TYR A 132 -11.60 15.01 0.66
CA TYR A 132 -12.64 14.12 0.20
C TYR A 132 -13.80 14.07 1.20
N ASP A 133 -14.99 14.41 0.72
CA ASP A 133 -16.23 14.27 1.50
C ASP A 133 -16.83 12.88 1.26
N GLU A 134 -16.81 12.04 2.29
CA GLU A 134 -17.32 10.66 2.23
C GLU A 134 -18.84 10.61 1.98
N THR A 135 -19.58 11.64 2.42
CA THR A 135 -21.03 11.73 2.24
C THR A 135 -21.37 12.08 0.81
N ALA A 136 -20.70 13.09 0.27
CA ALA A 136 -20.85 13.52 -1.11
C ALA A 136 -20.15 12.57 -2.10
N ARG A 137 -19.21 11.74 -1.61
CA ARG A 137 -18.30 10.91 -2.42
C ARG A 137 -17.58 11.73 -3.49
N ALA A 138 -17.12 12.91 -3.10
CA ALA A 138 -16.50 13.88 -4.01
C ALA A 138 -15.43 14.70 -3.29
N TRP A 139 -14.50 15.22 -4.06
CA TRP A 139 -13.57 16.22 -3.56
C TRP A 139 -14.25 17.58 -3.45
N VAL A 140 -14.09 18.21 -2.28
CA VAL A 140 -14.66 19.52 -1.95
C VAL A 140 -13.53 20.51 -1.69
N GLY A 141 -13.59 21.68 -2.30
CA GLY A 141 -12.64 22.77 -2.08
C GLY A 141 -13.27 23.90 -1.27
N GLU A 142 -12.55 24.40 -0.26
CA GLU A 142 -12.95 25.53 0.55
C GLU A 142 -11.76 26.43 0.89
N ALA A 143 -12.01 27.68 1.32
CA ALA A 143 -10.94 28.56 1.77
C ALA A 143 -10.22 27.96 2.99
N LEU A 144 -8.89 27.88 2.94
CA LEU A 144 -8.10 27.42 4.08
C LEU A 144 -8.31 28.33 5.28
N SER A 145 -8.61 27.75 6.42
CA SER A 145 -8.82 28.47 7.69
C SER A 145 -7.95 27.87 8.82
N PRO A 146 -7.60 28.65 9.85
CA PRO A 146 -6.94 28.12 11.02
C PRO A 146 -7.83 27.08 11.72
N GLY A 147 -7.22 25.96 12.15
CA GLY A 147 -7.95 24.87 12.81
C GLY A 147 -7.25 23.53 12.64
N ALA A 148 -7.92 22.48 13.10
CA ALA A 148 -7.48 21.10 12.93
C ALA A 148 -8.33 20.41 11.85
N TYR A 149 -7.66 19.81 10.87
CA TYR A 149 -8.27 19.03 9.80
C TYR A 149 -8.04 17.55 10.06
N GLN A 150 -9.11 16.78 10.07
CA GLN A 150 -9.11 15.33 10.30
C GLN A 150 -9.69 14.61 9.07
N SER A 151 -9.01 14.71 7.95
CA SER A 151 -9.34 13.96 6.73
C SER A 151 -8.24 12.92 6.48
N ASN A 152 -8.53 11.92 5.66
CA ASN A 152 -7.50 10.95 5.27
C ASN A 152 -6.45 11.58 4.38
N LEU A 153 -6.88 12.41 3.45
CA LEU A 153 -6.05 13.07 2.46
C LEU A 153 -6.48 14.53 2.32
N VAL A 154 -5.50 15.41 2.21
CA VAL A 154 -5.73 16.84 1.95
C VAL A 154 -4.83 17.32 0.83
N ALA A 155 -5.33 18.24 0.01
CA ALA A 155 -4.53 19.00 -0.92
C ALA A 155 -4.73 20.49 -0.62
N ILE A 156 -3.67 21.29 -0.61
CA ILE A 156 -3.71 22.71 -0.32
C ILE A 156 -3.04 23.46 -1.47
N GLU A 157 -3.75 24.39 -2.06
CA GLU A 157 -3.27 25.26 -3.11
C GLU A 157 -3.17 26.68 -2.58
N PHE A 158 -1.98 27.27 -2.72
CA PHE A 158 -1.69 28.63 -2.27
C PHE A 158 -1.77 29.61 -3.42
N GLU A 159 -2.19 30.82 -3.12
CA GLU A 159 -2.10 31.93 -4.07
C GLU A 159 -0.66 32.06 -4.60
N GLY A 160 -0.48 32.13 -5.92
CA GLY A 160 0.84 32.12 -6.56
C GLY A 160 1.32 30.76 -7.03
N GLY A 161 0.50 29.70 -6.85
CA GLY A 161 0.66 28.39 -7.48
C GLY A 161 1.35 27.32 -6.64
N ALA A 162 2.00 27.65 -5.53
CA ALA A 162 2.56 26.63 -4.65
C ALA A 162 1.47 25.69 -4.13
N SER A 163 1.78 24.41 -4.01
CA SER A 163 0.81 23.40 -3.56
C SER A 163 1.42 22.35 -2.65
N LEU A 164 0.55 21.72 -1.88
CA LEU A 164 0.88 20.62 -0.97
C LEU A 164 -0.21 19.56 -1.07
N PHE A 165 0.23 18.29 -1.11
CA PHE A 165 -0.63 17.13 -1.13
C PHE A 165 -0.17 16.17 -0.04
N ALA A 166 -1.04 15.74 0.87
CA ALA A 166 -0.64 14.99 2.05
C ALA A 166 -1.63 13.91 2.45
N CYS A 167 -1.08 12.75 2.85
CA CYS A 167 -1.79 11.79 3.67
C CYS A 167 -1.59 12.16 5.14
N LEU A 168 -2.69 12.36 5.88
CA LEU A 168 -2.61 12.70 7.29
C LEU A 168 -2.03 11.54 8.11
N PRO A 169 -1.37 11.84 9.25
CA PRO A 169 -0.69 10.82 10.03
C PRO A 169 -1.63 9.67 10.45
N LYS A 170 -1.19 8.44 10.22
CA LYS A 170 -1.90 7.20 10.54
C LYS A 170 -1.18 6.45 11.63
N THR A 171 -1.89 5.97 12.64
CA THR A 171 -1.32 5.27 13.79
C THR A 171 -1.51 3.77 13.67
N TYR A 172 -0.43 3.01 13.92
CA TYR A 172 -0.40 1.56 13.83
C TYR A 172 0.26 0.93 15.05
N VAL A 173 -0.12 -0.33 15.32
CA VAL A 173 0.65 -1.25 16.18
C VAL A 173 1.39 -2.22 15.26
N GLN A 174 2.70 -2.36 15.47
CA GLN A 174 3.49 -3.37 14.77
C GLN A 174 3.24 -4.74 15.40
N LYS A 175 2.87 -5.70 14.57
CA LYS A 175 2.74 -7.13 14.90
C LYS A 175 3.95 -7.89 14.36
N GLU A 176 4.02 -9.18 14.64
CA GLU A 176 4.99 -10.09 14.03
C GLU A 176 4.78 -10.20 12.51
N ASN A 177 5.77 -10.73 11.80
CA ASN A 177 5.72 -11.06 10.37
C ASN A 177 5.31 -9.86 9.47
N ASN A 178 5.81 -8.67 9.78
CA ASN A 178 5.51 -7.45 9.04
C ASN A 178 4.00 -7.18 8.84
N VAL A 179 3.21 -7.47 9.87
CA VAL A 179 1.80 -7.10 9.95
C VAL A 179 1.66 -5.83 10.78
N LEU A 180 0.79 -4.93 10.35
CA LEU A 180 0.38 -3.73 11.08
C LEU A 180 -1.10 -3.80 11.41
N GLU A 181 -1.45 -3.39 12.62
CA GLU A 181 -2.85 -3.13 12.99
C GLU A 181 -3.08 -1.61 13.00
N HIS A 182 -3.97 -1.13 12.15
CA HIS A 182 -4.34 0.29 12.08
C HIS A 182 -5.30 0.65 13.22
N LEU A 183 -5.04 1.79 13.85
CA LEU A 183 -5.84 2.36 14.95
C LEU A 183 -6.52 3.65 14.48
N PRO A 184 -7.65 3.58 13.75
CA PRO A 184 -8.27 4.75 13.11
C PRO A 184 -8.64 5.87 14.09
N GLU A 185 -9.05 5.52 15.31
CA GLU A 185 -9.41 6.48 16.37
C GLU A 185 -8.20 7.25 16.94
N GLN A 186 -6.97 6.79 16.63
CA GLN A 186 -5.71 7.42 17.03
C GLN A 186 -4.99 8.07 15.84
N ASP A 187 -5.64 8.18 14.70
CA ASP A 187 -5.09 8.88 13.56
C ASP A 187 -4.81 10.35 13.92
N GLY A 188 -3.71 10.86 13.37
CA GLY A 188 -3.30 12.24 13.59
C GLY A 188 -4.12 13.23 12.77
N TYR A 189 -3.65 14.47 12.74
CA TYR A 189 -4.35 15.57 12.10
C TYR A 189 -3.39 16.61 11.53
N LEU A 190 -3.91 17.48 10.66
CA LEU A 190 -3.24 18.67 10.21
C LEU A 190 -3.69 19.86 11.07
N LEU A 191 -2.76 20.49 11.79
CA LEU A 191 -2.99 21.75 12.49
C LEU A 191 -2.56 22.92 11.60
N VAL A 192 -3.51 23.76 11.25
CA VAL A 192 -3.30 24.96 10.48
C VAL A 192 -3.33 26.19 11.41
N THR A 193 -2.29 27.01 11.33
CA THR A 193 -2.26 28.31 12.03
C THR A 193 -1.90 29.39 11.04
N ARG A 194 -2.42 30.61 11.27
CA ARG A 194 -2.14 31.80 10.45
C ARG A 194 -1.57 32.91 11.32
N THR A 195 -0.50 33.53 10.84
CA THR A 195 0.13 34.70 11.46
C THR A 195 0.28 35.80 10.41
N ALA A 196 0.81 36.95 10.80
CA ALA A 196 1.18 38.01 9.86
C ALA A 196 2.24 37.56 8.81
N ALA A 197 3.05 36.54 9.16
CA ALA A 197 4.07 35.95 8.27
C ALA A 197 3.52 34.91 7.28
N GLY A 198 2.23 34.53 7.36
CA GLY A 198 1.60 33.54 6.52
C GLY A 198 1.04 32.33 7.27
N TRP A 199 0.99 31.20 6.59
CA TRP A 199 0.45 29.94 7.07
C TRP A 199 1.54 29.03 7.65
N THR A 200 1.24 28.40 8.77
CA THR A 200 2.03 27.28 9.29
C THR A 200 1.17 26.03 9.37
N LEU A 201 1.62 24.97 8.72
CA LEU A 201 0.99 23.65 8.66
C LEU A 201 1.82 22.68 9.50
N LYS A 202 1.20 22.02 10.47
CA LYS A 202 1.85 20.97 11.28
C LYS A 202 1.04 19.68 11.16
N PHE A 203 1.72 18.61 10.75
CA PHE A 203 1.16 17.26 10.74
C PHE A 203 1.51 16.60 12.07
N VAL A 204 0.50 16.28 12.86
CA VAL A 204 0.65 15.96 14.28
C VAL A 204 0.03 14.58 14.55
N SER A 205 0.77 13.71 15.27
CA SER A 205 0.19 12.46 15.78
C SER A 205 -0.76 12.74 16.95
N GLN A 206 -1.65 11.81 17.25
CA GLN A 206 -2.23 11.72 18.59
C GLN A 206 -1.17 11.25 19.61
N ALA A 207 -1.57 11.05 20.86
CA ALA A 207 -0.72 10.43 21.86
C ALA A 207 -0.35 9.01 21.42
N LEU A 208 0.92 8.66 21.51
CA LEU A 208 1.43 7.33 21.18
C LEU A 208 1.78 6.57 22.46
N SER A 209 1.45 5.29 22.47
CA SER A 209 1.82 4.33 23.50
C SER A 209 3.00 3.46 23.02
N ALA A 210 3.61 2.73 23.96
CA ALA A 210 4.69 1.80 23.64
C ALA A 210 4.25 0.78 22.55
N GLY A 211 5.10 0.54 21.55
CA GLY A 211 4.82 -0.36 20.42
C GLY A 211 3.99 0.24 19.31
N GLN A 212 3.50 1.47 19.46
CA GLN A 212 2.83 2.19 18.38
C GLN A 212 3.81 2.96 17.50
N VAL A 213 3.45 3.10 16.24
CA VAL A 213 4.11 3.94 15.24
C VAL A 213 3.08 4.82 14.55
N CYS A 214 3.51 6.01 14.15
CA CYS A 214 2.65 6.91 13.37
C CYS A 214 3.39 7.33 12.11
N ASP A 215 2.77 7.10 10.95
CA ASP A 215 3.31 7.40 9.62
C ASP A 215 2.56 8.55 8.98
N GLY A 216 3.29 9.41 8.28
CA GLY A 216 2.72 10.48 7.47
C GLY A 216 3.51 10.70 6.19
N PHE A 217 2.85 11.33 5.25
CA PHE A 217 3.39 11.61 3.93
C PHE A 217 2.95 13.00 3.46
N VAL A 218 3.86 13.73 2.81
CA VAL A 218 3.62 15.04 2.23
C VAL A 218 4.37 15.17 0.91
N MET A 219 3.68 15.60 -0.14
CA MET A 219 4.29 16.08 -1.39
C MET A 219 4.06 17.58 -1.51
N SER A 220 5.06 18.34 -1.93
CA SER A 220 4.97 19.78 -2.11
C SER A 220 5.71 20.24 -3.36
N ALA A 221 5.21 21.31 -3.99
CA ALA A 221 5.83 21.93 -5.16
C ALA A 221 5.61 23.45 -5.15
N ALA A 222 6.39 24.17 -5.95
CA ALA A 222 6.16 25.60 -6.20
C ALA A 222 5.09 25.85 -7.28
N TRP A 223 4.41 24.82 -7.75
CA TRP A 223 3.42 24.78 -8.80
C TRP A 223 2.25 23.87 -8.39
N PRO A 224 1.06 23.97 -9.03
CA PRO A 224 -0.09 23.12 -8.72
C PRO A 224 0.22 21.65 -9.01
N LEU A 225 0.17 20.79 -7.98
CA LEU A 225 0.40 19.35 -8.12
C LEU A 225 -0.77 18.61 -8.77
N LEU A 226 -1.99 19.15 -8.64
CA LEU A 226 -3.21 18.56 -9.14
C LEU A 226 -3.97 19.59 -9.96
N ASP A 227 -4.47 19.17 -11.11
CA ASP A 227 -5.49 19.89 -11.87
C ASP A 227 -6.84 19.27 -11.54
N TRP A 228 -7.66 19.98 -10.78
CA TRP A 228 -8.96 19.50 -10.30
C TRP A 228 -9.98 19.28 -11.41
N SER A 229 -9.78 19.90 -12.59
CA SER A 229 -10.65 19.69 -13.76
C SER A 229 -10.33 18.37 -14.48
N GLU A 230 -9.05 17.96 -14.52
CA GLU A 230 -8.57 16.82 -15.32
C GLU A 230 -7.97 15.72 -14.46
N ASN A 231 -7.33 16.04 -13.33
CA ASN A 231 -6.53 15.13 -12.51
C ASN A 231 -7.23 14.60 -11.25
N GLN A 232 -8.55 14.71 -11.15
CA GLN A 232 -9.31 14.11 -10.04
C GLN A 232 -9.01 12.63 -9.83
N ASN A 233 -8.64 11.90 -10.88
CA ASN A 233 -8.30 10.49 -10.80
C ASN A 233 -7.10 10.23 -9.90
N CYS A 234 -6.02 11.04 -9.97
CA CYS A 234 -4.87 10.91 -9.08
C CYS A 234 -5.27 11.12 -7.62
N ALA A 235 -6.04 12.17 -7.33
CA ALA A 235 -6.56 12.42 -5.99
C ALA A 235 -7.51 11.30 -5.53
N THR A 236 -8.35 10.77 -6.41
CA THR A 236 -9.26 9.64 -6.11
C THR A 236 -8.49 8.36 -5.81
N VAL A 237 -7.45 8.05 -6.58
CA VAL A 237 -6.54 6.93 -6.34
C VAL A 237 -5.91 7.06 -4.96
N TRP A 238 -5.38 8.22 -4.61
CA TRP A 238 -4.80 8.49 -3.29
C TRP A 238 -5.81 8.36 -2.17
N ASN A 239 -7.02 8.88 -2.37
CA ASN A 239 -8.08 8.74 -1.38
C ASN A 239 -8.43 7.26 -1.15
N ALA A 240 -8.53 6.47 -2.21
CA ALA A 240 -8.78 5.03 -2.11
C ALA A 240 -7.75 4.30 -1.24
N TYR A 241 -6.50 4.78 -1.18
CA TYR A 241 -5.44 4.19 -0.37
C TYR A 241 -5.60 4.42 1.12
N THR A 242 -6.21 5.50 1.49
CA THR A 242 -6.30 5.93 2.87
C THR A 242 -7.66 5.62 3.48
N THR A 243 -8.73 5.66 2.69
CA THR A 243 -10.11 5.35 3.12
C THR A 243 -10.49 3.91 2.85
N ASN A 244 -9.96 3.32 1.79
CA ASN A 244 -10.22 1.94 1.43
C ASN A 244 -9.61 1.01 2.49
N GLY A 245 -10.44 0.16 3.11
CA GLY A 245 -10.02 -0.86 4.06
C GLY A 245 -9.14 -1.97 3.47
N VAL A 246 -8.79 -1.93 2.18
CA VAL A 246 -8.05 -3.00 1.51
C VAL A 246 -6.53 -2.79 1.57
N ALA A 247 -6.04 -1.54 1.47
CA ALA A 247 -4.61 -1.28 1.39
C ALA A 247 -4.17 -0.02 2.14
N LYS A 248 -2.91 0.02 2.57
CA LYS A 248 -2.28 1.16 3.25
C LYS A 248 -0.90 1.42 2.66
N TRP A 249 -0.56 2.69 2.51
CA TRP A 249 0.81 3.11 2.30
C TRP A 249 1.42 3.56 3.61
N CYS A 250 2.50 2.92 4.01
CA CYS A 250 3.26 3.18 5.23
C CYS A 250 4.68 3.61 4.89
N PHE A 251 5.40 4.14 5.87
CA PHE A 251 6.78 4.62 5.69
C PHE A 251 7.71 3.55 5.10
N ASP A 252 7.53 2.31 5.50
CA ASP A 252 8.39 1.17 5.17
C ASP A 252 7.81 0.25 4.08
N GLY A 253 6.70 0.60 3.46
CA GLY A 253 6.15 -0.18 2.35
C GLY A 253 4.64 -0.12 2.23
N TYR A 254 4.13 -1.07 1.47
CA TYR A 254 2.72 -1.18 1.14
C TYR A 254 2.13 -2.37 1.85
N TYR A 255 0.94 -2.18 2.39
CA TYR A 255 0.25 -3.16 3.20
C TYR A 255 -1.14 -3.41 2.63
N ARG A 256 -1.57 -4.66 2.64
CA ARG A 256 -2.89 -5.11 2.23
C ARG A 256 -3.59 -5.76 3.41
N PHE A 257 -4.91 -5.64 3.47
CA PHE A 257 -5.72 -6.30 4.49
C PHE A 257 -5.37 -7.80 4.57
N THR A 258 -5.11 -8.27 5.78
CA THR A 258 -4.65 -9.64 6.01
C THR A 258 -5.82 -10.62 5.88
N PRO A 259 -5.75 -11.62 4.98
CA PRO A 259 -6.75 -12.66 4.88
C PRO A 259 -6.92 -13.42 6.21
N SER A 260 -8.11 -13.99 6.44
CA SER A 260 -8.41 -14.72 7.68
C SER A 260 -7.61 -15.99 7.89
N ASN A 261 -7.00 -16.51 6.82
CA ASN A 261 -6.13 -17.70 6.84
C ASN A 261 -4.62 -17.37 6.94
N TYR A 262 -4.28 -16.08 7.17
CA TYR A 262 -2.91 -15.65 7.43
C TYR A 262 -2.70 -15.38 8.92
N VAL A 263 -1.49 -15.59 9.43
CA VAL A 263 -1.13 -15.39 10.84
C VAL A 263 0.09 -14.46 10.93
N PRO A 264 0.02 -13.37 11.72
CA PRO A 264 -1.14 -12.88 12.47
C PRO A 264 -2.21 -12.21 11.58
N THR A 265 -3.47 -12.25 12.00
CA THR A 265 -4.59 -11.56 11.36
C THR A 265 -5.53 -10.93 12.39
N GLY A 266 -6.49 -10.15 11.96
CA GLY A 266 -7.51 -9.50 12.79
C GLY A 266 -8.21 -8.35 12.07
N GLU A 267 -9.20 -7.77 12.72
CA GLU A 267 -9.83 -6.55 12.24
C GLU A 267 -8.78 -5.44 12.14
N ASN A 268 -8.75 -4.70 11.05
CA ASN A 268 -7.75 -3.65 10.77
C ASN A 268 -6.28 -4.13 10.70
N CYS A 269 -6.02 -5.42 10.52
CA CYS A 269 -4.69 -5.96 10.28
C CYS A 269 -4.34 -5.94 8.79
N TYR A 270 -3.11 -5.51 8.51
CA TYR A 270 -2.58 -5.37 7.16
C TYR A 270 -1.19 -5.98 7.11
N TYR A 271 -0.96 -6.91 6.18
CA TYR A 271 0.37 -7.48 5.95
C TYR A 271 1.10 -6.74 4.83
N ARG A 272 2.42 -6.70 4.89
CA ARG A 272 3.23 -6.13 3.84
C ARG A 272 3.04 -6.95 2.56
N CYS A 273 2.55 -6.31 1.51
CA CYS A 273 2.22 -6.94 0.25
C CYS A 273 2.77 -6.14 -0.92
N VAL A 274 3.68 -6.74 -1.64
CA VAL A 274 4.37 -6.10 -2.78
C VAL A 274 3.47 -5.91 -3.98
N ALA A 275 2.52 -6.80 -4.25
CA ALA A 275 1.51 -6.64 -5.28
C ALA A 275 0.53 -5.52 -4.92
N SER A 276 1.11 -4.37 -4.62
CA SER A 276 0.32 -3.23 -4.24
C SER A 276 -0.39 -2.68 -5.47
N TYR A 277 -1.66 -2.91 -5.54
CA TYR A 277 -2.54 -2.22 -6.51
C TYR A 277 -2.39 -0.70 -6.45
N LEU A 278 -1.89 -0.18 -5.34
CA LEU A 278 -1.61 1.23 -5.12
C LEU A 278 -0.57 1.76 -6.10
N ILE A 279 0.58 1.09 -6.21
CA ILE A 279 1.66 1.53 -7.10
C ILE A 279 1.20 1.41 -8.55
N ARG A 280 0.51 0.33 -8.90
CA ARG A 280 -0.04 0.15 -10.24
C ARG A 280 -1.00 1.28 -10.60
N LEU A 281 -1.96 1.57 -9.73
CA LEU A 281 -2.91 2.65 -9.95
C LEU A 281 -2.21 4.01 -10.08
N MET A 282 -1.13 4.26 -9.33
CA MET A 282 -0.34 5.47 -9.47
C MET A 282 0.45 5.49 -10.78
N ALA A 283 1.07 4.39 -11.19
CA ALA A 283 1.76 4.25 -12.46
C ALA A 283 0.81 4.46 -13.66
N GLU A 284 -0.44 4.05 -13.55
CA GLU A 284 -1.49 4.31 -14.55
C GLU A 284 -1.77 5.81 -14.72
N GLN A 285 -1.56 6.63 -13.66
CA GLN A 285 -1.74 8.08 -13.72
C GLN A 285 -0.56 8.83 -14.38
N ILE A 286 0.55 8.18 -14.68
CA ILE A 286 1.67 8.80 -15.40
C ILE A 286 1.21 9.26 -16.78
N GLY A 287 1.41 10.54 -17.07
CA GLY A 287 0.91 11.20 -18.27
C GLY A 287 -0.49 11.81 -18.12
N LEU A 288 -1.19 11.54 -16.99
CA LEU A 288 -2.47 12.15 -16.64
C LEU A 288 -2.35 13.12 -15.45
N SER A 289 -1.29 13.02 -14.65
CA SER A 289 -1.03 13.88 -13.50
C SER A 289 0.46 14.14 -13.37
N ASP A 290 0.83 15.41 -13.20
CA ASP A 290 2.22 15.84 -13.03
C ASP A 290 2.84 15.32 -11.73
N ALA A 291 2.04 14.99 -10.72
CA ALA A 291 2.51 14.39 -9.48
C ALA A 291 2.85 12.89 -9.62
N ALA A 292 2.22 12.18 -10.55
CA ALA A 292 2.31 10.72 -10.64
C ALA A 292 3.72 10.17 -10.96
N PRO A 293 4.54 10.78 -11.83
CA PRO A 293 5.88 10.29 -12.11
C PRO A 293 6.75 10.19 -10.85
N SER A 294 6.93 11.29 -10.15
CA SER A 294 7.75 11.35 -8.93
C SER A 294 7.20 10.45 -7.82
N LEU A 295 5.88 10.39 -7.66
CA LEU A 295 5.23 9.52 -6.69
C LEU A 295 5.47 8.03 -7.01
N THR A 296 5.29 7.61 -8.27
CA THR A 296 5.53 6.23 -8.70
C THR A 296 6.98 5.82 -8.44
N ILE A 297 7.94 6.67 -8.78
CA ILE A 297 9.36 6.38 -8.56
C ILE A 297 9.65 6.22 -7.07
N CYS A 298 9.15 7.13 -6.22
CA CYS A 298 9.33 7.04 -4.76
C CYS A 298 8.66 5.79 -4.18
N MET A 299 7.50 5.42 -4.72
CA MET A 299 6.78 4.23 -4.31
C MET A 299 7.56 2.95 -4.65
N LEU A 300 8.13 2.87 -5.86
CA LEU A 300 8.98 1.75 -6.27
C LEU A 300 10.29 1.70 -5.50
N ASP A 301 10.89 2.86 -5.19
CA ASP A 301 12.14 2.93 -4.44
C ASP A 301 12.07 2.24 -3.07
N VAL A 302 10.97 2.36 -2.38
CA VAL A 302 10.74 1.66 -1.10
C VAL A 302 10.80 0.14 -1.30
N LEU A 303 10.21 -0.38 -2.38
CA LEU A 303 10.20 -1.82 -2.66
C LEU A 303 11.55 -2.35 -3.13
N VAL A 304 12.31 -1.55 -3.88
CA VAL A 304 13.66 -1.95 -4.32
C VAL A 304 14.56 -2.32 -3.15
N GLN A 305 14.43 -1.59 -2.04
CA GLN A 305 15.21 -1.84 -0.83
C GLN A 305 14.77 -3.09 -0.06
N GLU A 306 13.60 -3.64 -0.35
CA GLU A 306 13.01 -4.80 0.34
C GLU A 306 13.18 -6.11 -0.42
N GLN A 307 13.72 -6.06 -1.65
CA GLN A 307 14.03 -7.28 -2.39
C GLN A 307 15.05 -8.11 -1.62
N ASN A 308 14.71 -9.36 -1.35
CA ASN A 308 15.59 -10.25 -0.56
C ASN A 308 16.84 -10.70 -1.34
N ALA A 309 17.71 -11.45 -0.67
CA ALA A 309 18.97 -11.94 -1.27
C ALA A 309 18.75 -12.91 -2.44
N TYR A 310 17.60 -13.57 -2.50
CA TYR A 310 17.26 -14.45 -3.63
C TYR A 310 16.78 -13.68 -4.86
N GLY A 311 16.35 -12.43 -4.71
CA GLY A 311 15.85 -11.60 -5.80
C GLY A 311 14.33 -11.48 -5.85
N PHE A 312 13.59 -11.92 -4.83
CA PHE A 312 12.14 -11.81 -4.78
C PHE A 312 11.66 -11.05 -3.53
N TRP A 313 10.36 -10.80 -3.44
CA TRP A 313 9.68 -10.19 -2.29
C TRP A 313 8.86 -11.25 -1.58
N PRO A 314 9.23 -11.61 -0.34
CA PRO A 314 8.55 -12.65 0.40
C PRO A 314 7.20 -12.19 0.96
N THR A 315 6.22 -13.09 1.00
CA THR A 315 5.02 -12.95 1.81
C THR A 315 5.34 -13.39 3.22
N GLN A 316 5.40 -12.42 4.15
CA GLN A 316 5.90 -12.65 5.51
C GLN A 316 4.93 -13.40 6.44
N PRO A 317 3.60 -13.13 6.45
CA PRO A 317 2.69 -13.91 7.28
C PRO A 317 2.62 -15.36 6.83
N GLU A 318 2.52 -16.27 7.80
CA GLU A 318 2.25 -17.67 7.51
C GLU A 318 0.83 -17.83 6.94
N SER A 319 0.69 -18.62 5.88
CA SER A 319 -0.60 -19.07 5.37
C SER A 319 -0.94 -20.42 5.99
N GLU A 320 -2.02 -20.48 6.80
CA GLU A 320 -2.40 -21.71 7.51
C GLU A 320 -2.59 -22.90 6.57
N TRP A 321 -3.20 -22.70 5.39
CA TRP A 321 -3.41 -23.78 4.44
C TRP A 321 -2.13 -24.19 3.70
N LEU A 322 -1.25 -23.25 3.31
CA LEU A 322 0.05 -23.56 2.70
C LEU A 322 0.93 -24.33 3.66
N SER A 323 0.93 -23.95 4.93
CA SER A 323 1.67 -24.64 5.98
C SER A 323 1.13 -26.07 6.23
N ALA A 324 -0.20 -26.23 6.27
CA ALA A 324 -0.85 -27.51 6.49
C ALA A 324 -0.65 -28.49 5.32
N ASP A 325 -0.94 -28.03 4.10
CA ASP A 325 -1.03 -28.88 2.91
C ASP A 325 0.34 -29.09 2.23
N PHE A 326 1.18 -28.05 2.17
CA PHE A 326 2.42 -28.04 1.40
C PHE A 326 3.69 -27.84 2.24
N LYS A 327 3.57 -27.64 3.55
CA LYS A 327 4.70 -27.39 4.46
C LYS A 327 5.47 -26.09 4.13
N ILE A 328 4.80 -25.13 3.55
CA ILE A 328 5.35 -23.81 3.24
C ILE A 328 5.18 -22.92 4.46
N ALA A 329 6.30 -22.39 4.97
CA ALA A 329 6.34 -21.49 6.13
C ALA A 329 6.12 -20.02 5.71
N ASP A 330 6.11 -19.11 6.69
CA ASP A 330 6.17 -17.66 6.49
C ASP A 330 7.42 -17.25 5.67
N GLY A 331 7.34 -16.14 4.98
CA GLY A 331 8.42 -15.68 4.10
C GLY A 331 8.45 -16.35 2.71
N PHE A 332 7.36 -16.95 2.31
CA PHE A 332 7.26 -17.68 1.03
C PHE A 332 7.21 -16.73 -0.19
N TYR A 333 7.60 -17.28 -1.32
CA TYR A 333 7.39 -16.69 -2.64
C TYR A 333 5.98 -16.99 -3.15
N ASP A 334 5.26 -15.94 -3.53
CA ASP A 334 3.98 -16.01 -4.24
C ASP A 334 4.23 -15.53 -5.66
N THR A 335 4.02 -16.39 -6.65
CA THR A 335 4.30 -16.08 -8.06
C THR A 335 3.47 -14.90 -8.52
N ARG A 336 2.19 -14.84 -8.15
CA ARG A 336 1.28 -13.77 -8.58
C ARG A 336 1.67 -12.42 -8.03
N PHE A 337 1.98 -12.31 -6.74
CA PHE A 337 2.34 -11.05 -6.13
C PHE A 337 3.62 -10.48 -6.72
N ASN A 338 4.59 -11.32 -6.98
CA ASN A 338 5.85 -10.88 -7.55
C ASN A 338 5.75 -10.54 -9.04
N THR A 339 5.00 -11.31 -9.82
CA THR A 339 4.78 -10.98 -11.25
C THR A 339 3.97 -9.71 -11.42
N ASP A 340 2.92 -9.49 -10.62
CA ASP A 340 2.15 -8.24 -10.62
C ASP A 340 3.05 -7.02 -10.31
N LEU A 341 4.05 -7.16 -9.43
CA LEU A 341 5.03 -6.12 -9.17
C LEU A 341 5.96 -5.89 -10.38
N MET A 342 6.42 -6.94 -11.05
CA MET A 342 7.25 -6.80 -12.24
C MET A 342 6.52 -6.08 -13.37
N GLU A 343 5.25 -6.35 -13.58
CA GLU A 343 4.41 -5.60 -14.52
C GLU A 343 4.39 -4.09 -14.22
N ILE A 344 4.42 -3.70 -12.94
CA ILE A 344 4.51 -2.29 -12.54
C ILE A 344 5.89 -1.70 -12.91
N PHE A 345 6.98 -2.43 -12.70
CA PHE A 345 8.31 -2.00 -13.13
C PHE A 345 8.41 -1.85 -14.65
N VAL A 346 7.85 -2.79 -15.40
CA VAL A 346 7.78 -2.71 -16.87
C VAL A 346 7.01 -1.46 -17.29
N GLN A 347 5.79 -1.27 -16.79
CA GLN A 347 4.96 -0.11 -17.11
C GLN A 347 5.63 1.22 -16.74
N ALA A 348 6.32 1.29 -15.60
CA ALA A 348 7.05 2.48 -15.20
C ALA A 348 8.21 2.77 -16.16
N ASN A 349 8.97 1.75 -16.59
CA ASN A 349 10.03 1.91 -17.56
C ASN A 349 9.53 2.35 -18.94
N GLU A 350 8.39 1.83 -19.40
CA GLU A 350 7.76 2.24 -20.66
C GLU A 350 7.34 3.72 -20.63
N LYS A 351 6.71 4.16 -19.52
CA LYS A 351 6.16 5.51 -19.40
C LYS A 351 7.18 6.59 -19.02
N LEU A 352 8.17 6.22 -18.21
CA LEU A 352 9.16 7.15 -17.64
C LEU A 352 10.52 7.12 -18.37
N GLY A 353 10.68 6.22 -19.32
CA GLY A 353 11.94 5.92 -19.98
C GLY A 353 12.72 4.80 -19.31
N GLY A 354 13.42 4.02 -20.15
CA GLY A 354 14.12 2.82 -19.74
C GLY A 354 15.27 3.09 -18.76
N GLY A 355 15.58 2.10 -17.95
CA GLY A 355 16.70 2.11 -17.01
C GLY A 355 16.31 2.20 -15.54
N LEU A 356 15.04 2.48 -15.23
CA LEU A 356 14.58 2.62 -13.86
C LEU A 356 14.62 1.27 -13.11
N TYR A 357 15.51 1.18 -12.12
CA TYR A 357 15.66 0.00 -11.25
C TYR A 357 15.97 -1.33 -11.98
N LEU A 358 16.61 -1.28 -13.13
CA LEU A 358 16.91 -2.48 -13.94
C LEU A 358 17.70 -3.56 -13.18
N ASP A 359 18.59 -3.19 -12.26
CA ASP A 359 19.32 -4.19 -11.46
C ASP A 359 18.38 -5.02 -10.56
N THR A 360 17.34 -4.39 -10.03
CA THR A 360 16.28 -5.07 -9.25
C THR A 360 15.47 -6.00 -10.15
N VAL A 361 15.09 -5.53 -11.33
CA VAL A 361 14.37 -6.32 -12.33
C VAL A 361 15.20 -7.52 -12.79
N LYS A 362 16.49 -7.34 -13.11
CA LYS A 362 17.40 -8.42 -13.50
C LYS A 362 17.59 -9.46 -12.41
N ARG A 363 17.71 -9.05 -11.15
CA ARG A 363 17.81 -10.01 -10.05
C ARG A 363 16.56 -10.86 -9.92
N TYR A 364 15.38 -10.24 -10.04
CA TYR A 364 14.12 -10.99 -10.05
C TYR A 364 14.03 -11.92 -11.26
N ALA A 365 14.34 -11.45 -12.45
CA ALA A 365 14.29 -12.24 -13.67
C ALA A 365 15.19 -13.50 -13.58
N ALA A 366 16.40 -13.35 -13.07
CA ALA A 366 17.32 -14.47 -12.85
C ALA A 366 16.77 -15.46 -11.81
N PHE A 367 16.19 -14.96 -10.71
CA PHE A 367 15.53 -15.80 -9.72
C PHE A 367 14.35 -16.57 -10.33
N TYR A 368 13.46 -15.87 -11.05
CA TYR A 368 12.27 -16.48 -11.63
C TYR A 368 12.59 -17.54 -12.67
N GLN A 369 13.59 -17.32 -13.53
CA GLN A 369 14.04 -18.33 -14.50
C GLN A 369 14.54 -19.61 -13.82
N ALA A 370 15.35 -19.46 -12.77
CA ALA A 370 15.84 -20.61 -12.00
C ALA A 370 14.69 -21.35 -11.30
N LEU A 371 13.78 -20.58 -10.68
CA LEU A 371 12.59 -21.13 -10.03
C LEU A 371 11.71 -21.89 -11.02
N ALA A 372 11.35 -21.29 -12.13
CA ALA A 372 10.47 -21.90 -13.13
C ALA A 372 11.08 -23.19 -13.71
N ALA A 373 12.41 -23.23 -13.89
CA ALA A 373 13.10 -24.42 -14.36
C ALA A 373 13.13 -25.59 -13.34
N GLU A 374 13.04 -25.30 -12.05
CA GLU A 374 13.15 -26.30 -10.98
C GLU A 374 11.80 -26.61 -10.31
N ASN A 375 10.84 -25.68 -10.33
CA ASN A 375 9.60 -25.76 -9.56
C ASN A 375 8.36 -25.83 -10.47
N HIS A 376 8.34 -26.81 -11.37
CA HIS A 376 7.24 -27.01 -12.31
C HIS A 376 6.87 -28.49 -12.49
N VAL A 377 5.70 -28.73 -13.06
CA VAL A 377 5.31 -30.02 -13.65
C VAL A 377 5.45 -29.90 -15.15
N GLU A 378 6.23 -30.79 -15.77
CA GLU A 378 6.41 -30.81 -17.22
C GLU A 378 5.20 -31.42 -17.91
N THR A 379 4.69 -30.77 -18.98
CA THR A 379 3.59 -31.27 -19.80
C THR A 379 4.10 -32.16 -20.94
N GLU A 380 3.18 -32.79 -21.71
CA GLU A 380 3.52 -33.78 -22.73
C GLU A 380 4.51 -33.25 -23.78
N SER A 381 4.35 -31.99 -24.22
CA SER A 381 5.24 -31.36 -25.23
C SER A 381 6.44 -30.62 -24.60
N GLY A 382 6.63 -30.72 -23.29
CA GLY A 382 7.72 -30.07 -22.57
C GLY A 382 7.41 -28.65 -22.12
N GLY A 383 6.14 -28.27 -22.00
CA GLY A 383 5.71 -27.05 -21.35
C GLY A 383 5.85 -27.13 -19.82
N TRP A 384 5.89 -26.01 -19.15
CA TRP A 384 6.11 -25.92 -17.71
C TRP A 384 4.88 -25.35 -17.00
N LEU A 385 4.22 -26.14 -16.16
CA LEU A 385 3.22 -25.71 -15.20
C LEU A 385 3.96 -25.31 -13.91
N VAL A 386 4.23 -24.05 -13.74
CA VAL A 386 4.98 -23.53 -12.58
C VAL A 386 4.08 -23.54 -11.36
N ALA A 387 4.59 -24.06 -10.23
CA ALA A 387 3.86 -24.08 -8.99
C ALA A 387 3.69 -22.66 -8.41
N ASP A 388 2.49 -22.34 -7.90
CA ASP A 388 2.11 -21.00 -7.48
C ASP A 388 2.94 -20.46 -6.31
N TYR A 389 3.45 -21.35 -5.44
CA TYR A 389 4.14 -20.98 -4.20
C TYR A 389 5.45 -21.75 -4.03
N TRP A 390 6.41 -21.10 -3.38
CA TRP A 390 7.71 -21.71 -3.10
C TRP A 390 8.34 -21.12 -1.84
N HIS A 391 9.18 -21.89 -1.16
CA HIS A 391 9.98 -21.43 -0.03
C HIS A 391 11.40 -21.98 -0.12
N PRO A 392 12.46 -21.19 0.16
CA PRO A 392 13.84 -21.62 -0.05
C PRO A 392 14.30 -22.78 0.85
N GLU A 393 13.71 -22.93 2.03
CA GLU A 393 14.18 -23.93 3.00
C GLU A 393 13.34 -25.20 2.98
N LEU A 394 12.01 -25.08 2.86
CA LEU A 394 11.10 -26.23 2.94
C LEU A 394 9.86 -25.96 2.09
N HIS A 395 9.63 -26.79 1.10
CA HIS A 395 8.47 -26.74 0.24
C HIS A 395 8.15 -28.10 -0.38
N ALA A 396 6.87 -28.36 -0.56
CA ALA A 396 6.39 -29.35 -1.51
C ALA A 396 5.96 -28.63 -2.78
N LEU A 397 5.95 -29.32 -3.91
CA LEU A 397 5.45 -28.74 -5.15
C LEU A 397 3.94 -28.46 -4.98
N THR A 398 3.55 -27.21 -5.12
CA THR A 398 2.16 -26.79 -4.99
C THR A 398 1.39 -26.96 -6.29
N HIS A 399 0.11 -26.66 -6.29
CA HIS A 399 -0.68 -26.57 -7.53
C HIS A 399 -0.19 -25.42 -8.42
N THR A 400 -0.62 -25.46 -9.68
CA THR A 400 -0.52 -24.34 -10.62
C THR A 400 -1.94 -23.82 -10.91
N SER A 401 -2.21 -22.55 -10.67
CA SER A 401 -3.47 -21.92 -11.07
C SER A 401 -3.34 -21.25 -12.44
N LEU A 402 -4.42 -21.31 -13.24
CA LEU A 402 -4.38 -20.81 -14.62
C LEU A 402 -4.16 -19.29 -14.68
N ASN A 403 -4.69 -18.54 -13.72
CA ASN A 403 -4.47 -17.09 -13.65
C ASN A 403 -3.03 -16.74 -13.31
N HIS A 404 -2.36 -17.49 -12.42
CA HIS A 404 -0.92 -17.33 -12.17
C HIS A 404 -0.12 -17.66 -13.43
N GLN A 405 -0.34 -18.82 -14.00
CA GLN A 405 0.35 -19.29 -15.21
C GLN A 405 0.27 -18.29 -16.37
N ALA A 406 -0.93 -17.73 -16.63
CA ALA A 406 -1.12 -16.73 -17.68
C ALA A 406 -0.42 -15.40 -17.37
N ALA A 407 -0.49 -14.94 -16.11
CA ALA A 407 0.17 -13.72 -15.68
C ALA A 407 1.70 -13.84 -15.69
N GLU A 408 2.23 -14.98 -15.25
CA GLU A 408 3.67 -15.28 -15.28
C GLU A 408 4.20 -15.36 -16.71
N CYS A 409 3.46 -16.02 -17.60
CA CYS A 409 3.80 -16.09 -19.02
C CYS A 409 3.92 -14.70 -19.63
N LEU A 410 2.92 -13.83 -19.39
CA LEU A 410 2.93 -12.46 -19.88
C LEU A 410 4.09 -11.65 -19.28
N ALA A 411 4.29 -11.74 -17.96
CA ALA A 411 5.38 -11.03 -17.28
C ALA A 411 6.76 -11.48 -17.78
N ALA A 412 6.96 -12.76 -18.05
CA ALA A 412 8.20 -13.28 -18.62
C ALA A 412 8.45 -12.74 -20.04
N TYR A 413 7.40 -12.61 -20.88
CA TYR A 413 7.53 -11.94 -22.18
C TYR A 413 7.87 -10.46 -22.05
N HIS A 414 7.20 -9.73 -21.16
CA HIS A 414 7.48 -8.31 -20.94
C HIS A 414 8.90 -8.08 -20.39
N LEU A 415 9.34 -8.94 -19.48
CA LEU A 415 10.72 -8.90 -18.98
C LEU A 415 11.74 -9.22 -20.07
N ALA A 416 11.43 -10.18 -20.95
CA ALA A 416 12.27 -10.49 -22.12
C ALA A 416 12.40 -9.28 -23.05
N ASP A 417 11.31 -8.57 -23.29
CA ASP A 417 11.33 -7.34 -24.10
C ASP A 417 12.08 -6.21 -23.41
N LEU A 418 11.86 -5.97 -22.11
CA LEU A 418 12.51 -4.90 -21.36
C LEU A 418 14.02 -5.11 -21.21
N LEU A 419 14.45 -6.36 -21.02
CA LEU A 419 15.86 -6.73 -20.77
C LEU A 419 16.59 -7.18 -22.02
N GLU A 420 15.89 -7.31 -23.16
CA GLU A 420 16.41 -7.87 -24.42
C GLU A 420 17.01 -9.28 -24.21
N ASP A 421 16.29 -10.14 -23.45
CA ASP A 421 16.77 -11.45 -23.00
C ASP A 421 15.98 -12.61 -23.64
N ASP A 422 16.60 -13.29 -24.61
CA ASP A 422 16.00 -14.44 -25.30
C ASP A 422 15.78 -15.65 -24.38
N SER A 423 16.51 -15.78 -23.28
CA SER A 423 16.33 -16.89 -22.34
C SER A 423 15.03 -16.74 -21.52
N LEU A 424 14.65 -15.50 -21.18
CA LEU A 424 13.35 -15.20 -20.59
C LEU A 424 12.21 -15.48 -21.56
N ARG A 425 12.41 -15.18 -22.85
CA ARG A 425 11.43 -15.50 -23.91
C ARG A 425 11.23 -16.99 -24.02
N GLN A 426 12.29 -17.79 -23.98
CA GLN A 426 12.18 -19.26 -23.98
C GLN A 426 11.44 -19.78 -22.74
N THR A 427 11.65 -19.15 -21.57
CA THR A 427 10.86 -19.47 -20.37
C THR A 427 9.40 -19.18 -20.60
N ALA A 428 9.05 -18.00 -21.11
CA ALA A 428 7.66 -17.63 -21.44
C ALA A 428 7.02 -18.61 -22.45
N ASP A 429 7.77 -19.03 -23.48
CA ASP A 429 7.34 -20.02 -24.46
C ASP A 429 7.02 -21.38 -23.80
N ARG A 430 7.80 -21.80 -22.81
CA ARG A 430 7.52 -23.01 -22.03
C ARG A 430 6.25 -22.90 -21.18
N LEU A 431 6.00 -21.72 -20.61
CA LEU A 431 4.75 -21.48 -19.86
C LEU A 431 3.53 -21.47 -20.78
N LEU A 432 3.65 -20.83 -21.95
CA LEU A 432 2.59 -20.81 -22.96
C LEU A 432 2.28 -22.23 -23.47
N LEU A 433 3.33 -23.00 -23.79
CA LEU A 433 3.21 -24.38 -24.23
C LEU A 433 2.44 -25.25 -23.21
N ALA A 434 2.66 -25.04 -21.92
CA ALA A 434 1.92 -25.74 -20.88
C ALA A 434 0.41 -25.40 -20.89
N ILE A 435 0.05 -24.13 -21.15
CA ILE A 435 -1.36 -23.75 -21.33
C ILE A 435 -1.94 -24.42 -22.59
N GLU A 436 -1.16 -24.49 -23.66
CA GLU A 436 -1.58 -25.13 -24.93
C GLU A 436 -1.77 -26.64 -24.76
N ASP A 437 -0.84 -27.33 -24.13
CA ASP A 437 -0.91 -28.78 -23.87
C ASP A 437 -2.10 -29.16 -22.99
N THR A 438 -2.38 -28.37 -21.96
CA THR A 438 -3.50 -28.60 -21.05
C THR A 438 -4.85 -28.16 -21.62
N GLY A 439 -4.86 -27.15 -22.46
CA GLY A 439 -5.96 -26.75 -23.32
C GLY A 439 -7.33 -26.77 -22.65
N LEU A 440 -8.30 -27.43 -23.31
CA LEU A 440 -9.68 -27.49 -22.82
C LEU A 440 -9.88 -28.35 -21.56
N SER A 441 -8.85 -29.03 -21.05
CA SER A 441 -8.95 -29.73 -19.77
C SER A 441 -9.20 -28.78 -18.60
N TRP A 442 -8.90 -27.49 -18.74
CA TRP A 442 -9.27 -26.46 -17.79
C TRP A 442 -10.77 -26.16 -17.72
N VAL A 443 -11.57 -26.57 -18.74
CA VAL A 443 -12.97 -26.20 -18.86
C VAL A 443 -13.86 -27.17 -18.12
N LYS A 444 -14.64 -26.69 -17.15
CA LYS A 444 -15.66 -27.44 -16.43
C LYS A 444 -16.88 -27.73 -17.31
N PRO A 445 -17.69 -28.74 -16.99
CA PRO A 445 -18.98 -28.98 -17.65
C PRO A 445 -19.94 -27.78 -17.62
N SER A 446 -19.76 -26.88 -16.63
CA SER A 446 -20.52 -25.63 -16.48
C SER A 446 -20.03 -24.49 -17.38
N TRP A 447 -18.97 -24.71 -18.17
CA TRP A 447 -18.25 -23.73 -18.97
C TRP A 447 -17.38 -22.76 -18.16
N ASP A 448 -17.41 -22.83 -16.83
CA ASP A 448 -16.40 -22.16 -16.00
C ASP A 448 -15.06 -22.86 -16.16
N LEU A 449 -13.99 -22.23 -15.64
CA LEU A 449 -12.68 -22.85 -15.59
C LEU A 449 -12.43 -23.50 -14.21
N TYR A 450 -11.59 -24.52 -14.17
CA TYR A 450 -10.99 -24.94 -12.94
C TYR A 450 -9.99 -23.87 -12.47
N TYR A 451 -9.88 -23.68 -11.15
CA TYR A 451 -8.93 -22.74 -10.58
C TYR A 451 -7.49 -23.22 -10.78
N SER A 452 -7.24 -24.50 -10.49
CA SER A 452 -5.90 -25.07 -10.43
C SER A 452 -5.80 -26.49 -11.00
N ILE A 453 -4.57 -26.86 -11.36
CA ILE A 453 -4.13 -28.21 -11.61
C ILE A 453 -3.14 -28.61 -10.51
N GLN A 454 -3.36 -29.78 -9.88
CA GLN A 454 -2.48 -30.32 -8.86
C GLN A 454 -1.25 -30.99 -9.51
N PRO A 455 -0.15 -31.21 -8.77
CA PRO A 455 1.03 -31.89 -9.30
C PRO A 455 0.78 -33.30 -9.86
N ASP A 456 -0.31 -33.96 -9.44
CA ASP A 456 -0.73 -35.28 -9.95
C ASP A 456 -1.60 -35.19 -11.21
N GLY A 457 -1.83 -34.00 -11.75
CA GLY A 457 -2.64 -33.75 -12.93
C GLY A 457 -4.14 -33.59 -12.66
N THR A 458 -4.59 -33.60 -11.40
CA THR A 458 -6.00 -33.41 -11.04
C THR A 458 -6.38 -31.94 -11.10
N TYR A 459 -7.48 -31.61 -11.79
CA TYR A 459 -8.04 -30.27 -11.85
C TYR A 459 -9.01 -30.03 -10.68
N ASP A 460 -8.88 -28.87 -10.01
CA ASP A 460 -9.69 -28.56 -8.83
C ASP A 460 -10.00 -27.04 -8.69
N GLY A 461 -10.84 -26.75 -7.71
CA GLY A 461 -11.14 -25.42 -7.25
C GLY A 461 -12.17 -24.67 -8.11
N THR A 462 -12.63 -23.53 -7.56
CA THR A 462 -13.54 -22.60 -8.23
C THR A 462 -12.76 -21.37 -8.66
N ASP A 463 -12.79 -21.10 -9.96
CA ASP A 463 -12.08 -19.96 -10.53
C ASP A 463 -12.72 -18.61 -10.13
N TYR A 464 -11.90 -17.57 -10.16
CA TYR A 464 -12.36 -16.19 -9.96
C TYR A 464 -13.39 -15.78 -11.03
N PRO A 465 -14.34 -14.89 -10.70
CA PRO A 465 -15.36 -14.49 -11.67
C PRO A 465 -14.80 -13.99 -12.99
N SER A 466 -13.81 -13.11 -12.99
CA SER A 466 -13.25 -12.50 -14.22
C SER A 466 -11.72 -12.44 -14.27
N LEU A 467 -11.01 -12.73 -13.18
CA LEU A 467 -9.55 -12.56 -13.11
C LEU A 467 -8.81 -13.36 -14.16
N THR A 468 -9.07 -14.66 -14.22
CA THR A 468 -8.41 -15.57 -15.19
C THR A 468 -8.74 -15.19 -16.65
N TYR A 469 -9.98 -14.79 -16.92
CA TYR A 469 -10.34 -14.25 -18.23
C TYR A 469 -9.50 -13.01 -18.58
N ASN A 470 -9.36 -12.07 -17.66
CA ASN A 470 -8.59 -10.85 -17.87
C ASN A 470 -7.10 -11.13 -18.09
N ASP A 471 -6.53 -12.11 -17.41
CA ASP A 471 -5.11 -12.48 -17.57
C ASP A 471 -4.89 -13.18 -18.94
N LEU A 472 -5.79 -14.10 -19.33
CA LEU A 472 -5.78 -14.70 -20.68
C LEU A 472 -5.97 -13.64 -21.77
N PHE A 473 -6.83 -12.65 -21.56
CA PHE A 473 -7.06 -11.56 -22.50
C PHE A 473 -5.81 -10.71 -22.72
N LYS A 474 -5.10 -10.35 -21.65
CA LYS A 474 -3.85 -9.58 -21.74
C LYS A 474 -2.76 -10.37 -22.45
N LEU A 475 -2.58 -11.65 -22.09
CA LEU A 475 -1.62 -12.53 -22.75
C LEU A 475 -1.96 -12.67 -24.25
N GLN A 476 -3.24 -12.88 -24.59
CA GLN A 476 -3.70 -12.95 -25.98
C GLN A 476 -3.42 -11.65 -26.73
N ALA A 477 -3.66 -10.50 -26.13
CA ALA A 477 -3.39 -9.19 -26.74
C ALA A 477 -1.91 -9.02 -27.06
N TYR A 478 -1.03 -9.34 -26.11
CA TYR A 478 0.43 -9.31 -26.32
C TYR A 478 0.85 -10.23 -27.48
N LEU A 479 0.42 -11.49 -27.47
CA LEU A 479 0.80 -12.45 -28.51
C LEU A 479 0.27 -12.02 -29.88
N THR A 480 -0.93 -11.46 -29.94
CA THR A 480 -1.51 -10.95 -31.19
C THR A 480 -0.71 -9.77 -31.74
N GLU A 481 -0.31 -8.84 -30.86
CA GLU A 481 0.53 -7.71 -31.25
C GLU A 481 1.89 -8.17 -31.81
N LYS A 482 2.53 -9.14 -31.15
CA LYS A 482 3.85 -9.65 -31.55
C LYS A 482 3.81 -10.56 -32.79
N ASN A 483 2.82 -11.43 -32.89
CA ASN A 483 2.78 -12.50 -33.90
C ASN A 483 1.80 -12.21 -35.05
N GLY A 484 0.93 -11.19 -34.92
CA GLY A 484 -0.11 -10.86 -35.89
C GLY A 484 -1.25 -11.86 -35.98
N THR A 485 -1.31 -12.86 -35.08
CA THR A 485 -2.33 -13.92 -35.07
C THR A 485 -2.79 -14.25 -33.66
N TYR A 486 -4.02 -14.72 -33.51
CA TYR A 486 -4.57 -15.18 -32.25
C TYR A 486 -4.04 -16.56 -31.88
N ASN A 487 -3.69 -16.75 -30.60
CA ASN A 487 -3.48 -18.07 -30.05
C ASN A 487 -4.83 -18.77 -29.86
N GLN A 488 -5.01 -19.94 -30.52
CA GLN A 488 -6.30 -20.61 -30.56
C GLN A 488 -6.71 -21.19 -29.20
N THR A 489 -5.77 -21.71 -28.42
CA THR A 489 -6.05 -22.25 -27.07
C THR A 489 -6.55 -21.19 -26.14
N LEU A 490 -5.86 -20.03 -26.08
CA LEU A 490 -6.32 -18.90 -25.27
C LEU A 490 -7.69 -18.40 -25.70
N SER A 491 -7.93 -18.31 -27.03
CA SER A 491 -9.23 -17.91 -27.56
C SER A 491 -10.35 -18.86 -27.15
N ASN A 492 -10.09 -20.15 -27.13
CA ASN A 492 -11.06 -21.18 -26.72
C ASN A 492 -11.35 -21.06 -25.22
N LEU A 493 -10.31 -20.96 -24.37
CA LEU A 493 -10.48 -20.80 -22.91
C LEU A 493 -11.29 -19.53 -22.58
N MET A 494 -10.95 -18.42 -23.21
CA MET A 494 -11.69 -17.17 -23.06
C MET A 494 -13.14 -17.29 -23.54
N TYR A 495 -13.40 -17.99 -24.64
CA TYR A 495 -14.75 -18.20 -25.15
C TYR A 495 -15.64 -18.91 -24.11
N TYR A 496 -15.19 -20.02 -23.52
CA TYR A 496 -15.93 -20.73 -22.48
C TYR A 496 -16.15 -19.89 -21.24
N LYS A 497 -15.10 -19.28 -20.73
CA LYS A 497 -15.17 -18.41 -19.53
C LYS A 497 -16.11 -17.21 -19.75
N LEU A 498 -16.06 -16.57 -20.91
CA LEU A 498 -16.94 -15.45 -21.26
C LEU A 498 -18.42 -15.84 -21.27
N ASN A 499 -18.74 -17.00 -21.87
CA ASN A 499 -20.12 -17.50 -21.86
C ASN A 499 -20.61 -17.81 -20.44
N TRP A 500 -19.73 -18.40 -19.60
CA TRP A 500 -20.07 -18.61 -18.20
C TRP A 500 -20.28 -17.26 -17.48
N MET A 501 -19.41 -16.28 -17.68
CA MET A 501 -19.53 -14.94 -17.09
C MET A 501 -20.87 -14.29 -17.47
N TRP A 502 -21.25 -14.32 -18.74
CA TRP A 502 -22.54 -13.78 -19.18
C TRP A 502 -23.73 -14.49 -18.53
N ALA A 503 -23.70 -15.81 -18.46
CA ALA A 503 -24.74 -16.60 -17.84
C ALA A 503 -24.87 -16.32 -16.32
N ASN A 504 -23.80 -15.86 -15.66
CA ASN A 504 -23.75 -15.57 -14.23
C ASN A 504 -23.76 -14.06 -13.90
N GLY A 505 -24.00 -13.18 -14.90
CA GLY A 505 -24.15 -11.74 -14.68
C GLY A 505 -22.85 -11.01 -14.32
N VAL A 506 -21.69 -11.59 -14.65
CA VAL A 506 -20.38 -10.93 -14.45
C VAL A 506 -20.20 -9.86 -15.51
N THR A 507 -19.99 -8.62 -15.10
CA THR A 507 -19.88 -7.45 -16.02
C THR A 507 -18.53 -6.74 -15.95
N ASP A 508 -17.74 -6.99 -14.91
CA ASP A 508 -16.43 -6.37 -14.68
C ASP A 508 -15.32 -7.26 -15.27
N TYR A 509 -15.05 -7.06 -16.56
CA TYR A 509 -13.99 -7.75 -17.30
C TYR A 509 -13.49 -6.91 -18.49
N LEU A 510 -12.28 -7.20 -18.98
CA LEU A 510 -11.66 -6.55 -20.14
C LEU A 510 -12.40 -6.91 -21.44
N ARG A 511 -12.41 -5.97 -22.39
CA ARG A 511 -13.12 -6.10 -23.69
C ARG A 511 -12.25 -5.63 -24.84
#